data_eace035a5c0d9092cb18df923a8cf90e
#
_entry.id   eace035a5c0d9092cb18df923a8cf90e
#
_cell.length_a   1.000
_cell.length_b   1.000
_cell.length_c   1.000
_cell.angle_alpha   90.00
_cell.angle_beta   90.00
_cell.angle_gamma   90.00
#
_symmetry.space_group_name_H-M   'P 1'
#
loop_
_entity.id
_entity.type
_entity.pdbx_description
1 polymer ?
#
loop_
_entity_poly.entity_id
_entity_poly.type
_entity_poly.pdbx_seq_one_letter_code
_entity_poly.pdbx_strand_id
1 'polypeptide(L)'
;DIQTPVAIVTLVRTGKAAREASVYYRRFRGTRAEKFAALDEVARLDPDDGTWECLPGGAGDPLAPASGGEDWAAMPALADLFPWQQPGIKYNRAWPVAPDQDTLQRRWRELLADPSADARAEKYVTGNFGRTIHTAVSGMTPLAALPADAEHRPIVLVAWRSFDRQWTFDDPRLINLERP
;
A
#
# COMPACT_ATOMS: atom_id res chain seq x y z
N ASP A 1 17.27 -14.07 12.02
CA ASP A 1 16.57 -13.49 13.20
C ASP A 1 15.48 -12.52 12.74
N ILE A 2 14.27 -12.67 13.28
CA ILE A 2 13.18 -11.73 13.03
C ILE A 2 13.49 -10.45 13.80
N GLN A 3 13.81 -9.37 13.07
CA GLN A 3 14.09 -8.06 13.65
C GLN A 3 12.83 -7.16 13.76
N THR A 4 11.73 -7.60 13.14
CA THR A 4 10.45 -6.89 13.20
C THR A 4 9.66 -7.27 14.45
N PRO A 5 8.95 -6.32 15.07
CA PRO A 5 8.01 -6.62 16.15
C PRO A 5 6.96 -7.65 15.70
N VAL A 6 6.66 -8.61 16.55
CA VAL A 6 5.62 -9.62 16.31
C VAL A 6 4.54 -9.45 17.37
N ALA A 7 3.27 -9.49 16.95
CA ALA A 7 2.11 -9.48 17.84
C ALA A 7 1.35 -10.80 17.70
N ILE A 8 0.86 -11.32 18.82
CA ILE A 8 -0.09 -12.43 18.87
C ILE A 8 -1.42 -11.84 19.32
N VAL A 9 -2.48 -12.04 18.56
CA VAL A 9 -3.81 -11.55 18.88
C VAL A 9 -4.74 -12.75 19.05
N THR A 10 -5.40 -12.82 20.22
CA THR A 10 -6.43 -13.82 20.49
C THR A 10 -7.79 -13.12 20.58
N LEU A 11 -8.75 -13.58 19.82
CA LEU A 11 -10.10 -13.01 19.77
C LEU A 11 -11.10 -14.02 20.33
N VAL A 12 -11.94 -13.56 21.27
CA VAL A 12 -13.01 -14.37 21.85
C VAL A 12 -14.34 -13.67 21.60
N ARG A 13 -15.28 -14.39 20.98
CA ARG A 13 -16.67 -13.93 20.80
C ARG A 13 -17.55 -14.58 21.86
N THR A 14 -18.08 -13.79 22.77
CA THR A 14 -18.92 -14.27 23.88
C THR A 14 -20.39 -14.49 23.51
N GLY A 15 -20.81 -14.10 22.31
CA GLY A 15 -22.21 -14.16 21.87
C GLY A 15 -23.11 -13.04 22.42
N LYS A 16 -22.62 -12.22 23.32
CA LYS A 16 -23.34 -11.05 23.82
C LYS A 16 -23.05 -9.85 22.92
N ALA A 17 -24.10 -9.09 22.58
CA ALA A 17 -23.93 -7.85 21.86
C ALA A 17 -23.29 -6.81 22.78
N ALA A 18 -22.14 -6.29 22.39
CA ALA A 18 -21.48 -5.18 23.05
C ALA A 18 -21.09 -4.13 22.01
N ARG A 19 -21.13 -2.86 22.36
CA ARG A 19 -20.72 -1.75 21.50
C ARG A 19 -19.20 -1.69 21.36
N GLU A 20 -18.48 -2.07 22.42
CA GLU A 20 -17.03 -2.01 22.53
C GLU A 20 -16.51 -3.38 22.95
N ALA A 21 -15.31 -3.70 22.50
CA ALA A 21 -14.59 -4.88 22.94
C ALA A 21 -13.87 -4.61 24.28
N SER A 22 -13.65 -5.63 25.06
CA SER A 22 -12.65 -5.55 26.13
C SER A 22 -11.31 -5.95 25.53
N VAL A 23 -10.37 -5.02 25.51
CA VAL A 23 -9.04 -5.25 24.93
C VAL A 23 -8.02 -5.28 26.05
N TYR A 24 -7.22 -6.33 26.07
CA TYR A 24 -6.16 -6.52 27.07
C TYR A 24 -4.84 -6.68 26.36
N TYR A 25 -3.82 -5.95 26.81
CA TYR A 25 -2.51 -5.90 26.22
C TYR A 25 -1.44 -6.31 27.20
N ARG A 26 -0.49 -7.12 26.76
CA ARG A 26 0.72 -7.45 27.51
C ARG A 26 1.93 -7.41 26.59
N ARG A 27 3.00 -6.79 27.02
CA ARG A 27 4.24 -6.69 26.25
C ARG A 27 5.37 -7.48 26.89
N PHE A 28 5.97 -8.36 26.10
CA PHE A 28 7.18 -9.10 26.47
C PHE A 28 8.40 -8.37 25.91
N ARG A 29 9.38 -8.08 26.78
CA ARG A 29 10.63 -7.39 26.42
C ARG A 29 11.80 -8.32 26.66
N GLY A 30 12.97 -8.01 26.08
CA GLY A 30 14.22 -8.75 26.23
C GLY A 30 14.65 -9.50 24.98
N THR A 31 15.59 -10.39 25.14
CA THR A 31 16.10 -11.29 24.11
C THR A 31 15.02 -12.28 23.65
N ARG A 32 15.28 -12.99 22.56
CA ARG A 32 14.36 -14.03 22.08
C ARG A 32 14.11 -15.11 23.14
N ALA A 33 15.16 -15.58 23.81
CA ALA A 33 15.04 -16.63 24.83
C ALA A 33 14.20 -16.18 26.02
N GLU A 34 14.42 -14.96 26.52
CA GLU A 34 13.65 -14.37 27.61
C GLU A 34 12.17 -14.20 27.26
N LYS A 35 11.89 -13.77 26.01
CA LYS A 35 10.50 -13.63 25.55
C LYS A 35 9.78 -14.98 25.44
N PHE A 36 10.44 -16.02 24.96
CA PHE A 36 9.85 -17.35 24.91
C PHE A 36 9.63 -17.91 26.31
N ALA A 37 10.61 -17.80 27.21
CA ALA A 37 10.44 -18.21 28.60
C ALA A 37 9.23 -17.49 29.27
N ALA A 38 9.12 -16.19 29.07
CA ALA A 38 7.99 -15.42 29.61
C ALA A 38 6.64 -15.79 28.95
N LEU A 39 6.63 -16.23 27.70
CA LEU A 39 5.42 -16.74 27.06
C LEU A 39 5.02 -18.12 27.59
N ASP A 40 5.99 -18.99 27.86
CA ASP A 40 5.77 -20.33 28.41
C ASP A 40 5.20 -20.27 29.82
N GLU A 41 5.46 -19.19 30.57
CA GLU A 41 4.89 -18.93 31.91
C GLU A 41 3.41 -18.52 31.85
N VAL A 42 2.88 -18.14 30.68
CA VAL A 42 1.47 -17.75 30.51
C VAL A 42 0.60 -19.01 30.47
N ALA A 43 0.24 -19.55 31.63
CA ALA A 43 -0.57 -20.76 31.70
C ALA A 43 -2.01 -20.58 31.18
N ARG A 44 -2.54 -19.35 31.26
CA ARG A 44 -3.87 -18.98 30.76
C ARG A 44 -3.95 -17.49 30.46
N LEU A 45 -4.87 -17.12 29.59
CA LEU A 45 -5.18 -15.72 29.30
C LEU A 45 -6.20 -15.23 30.34
N ASP A 46 -5.72 -14.72 31.46
CA ASP A 46 -6.53 -14.21 32.55
C ASP A 46 -6.31 -12.69 32.66
N PRO A 47 -7.30 -11.89 32.26
CA PRO A 47 -7.19 -10.43 32.33
C PRO A 47 -7.04 -9.89 33.74
N ASP A 48 -7.51 -10.63 34.72
CA ASP A 48 -7.57 -10.21 36.15
C ASP A 48 -6.29 -10.58 36.94
N ASP A 49 -5.29 -11.19 36.31
CA ASP A 49 -4.02 -11.55 36.95
C ASP A 49 -3.09 -10.36 37.25
N GLY A 50 -3.49 -9.16 36.85
CA GLY A 50 -2.75 -7.91 37.06
C GLY A 50 -1.55 -7.73 36.15
N THR A 51 -1.32 -8.63 35.17
CA THR A 51 -0.21 -8.55 34.23
C THR A 51 -0.62 -7.93 32.86
N TRP A 52 -1.92 -7.73 32.71
CA TRP A 52 -2.51 -7.18 31.48
C TRP A 52 -2.96 -5.74 31.68
N GLU A 53 -2.71 -4.90 30.69
CA GLU A 53 -3.20 -3.53 30.59
C GLU A 53 -4.53 -3.52 29.82
N CYS A 54 -5.58 -2.95 30.43
CA CYS A 54 -6.85 -2.76 29.74
C CYS A 54 -6.77 -1.54 28.84
N LEU A 55 -7.11 -1.71 27.56
CA LEU A 55 -7.09 -0.66 26.55
C LEU A 55 -8.51 -0.29 26.10
N PRO A 56 -8.70 0.90 25.52
CA PRO A 56 -9.93 1.25 24.82
C PRO A 56 -10.28 0.20 23.76
N GLY A 57 -11.56 -0.12 23.61
CA GLY A 57 -12.03 -1.19 22.72
C GLY A 57 -12.98 -0.72 21.63
N GLY A 58 -13.01 0.56 21.31
CA GLY A 58 -13.81 1.15 20.26
C GLY A 58 -13.34 0.77 18.85
N ALA A 59 -14.23 0.89 17.88
CA ALA A 59 -13.87 0.67 16.47
C ALA A 59 -12.85 1.73 16.03
N GLY A 60 -11.67 1.27 15.66
CA GLY A 60 -10.56 2.15 15.25
C GLY A 60 -9.54 2.47 16.34
N ASP A 61 -9.80 2.06 17.59
CA ASP A 61 -8.81 2.24 18.66
C ASP A 61 -7.60 1.32 18.43
N PRO A 62 -6.39 1.77 18.79
CA PRO A 62 -5.19 0.97 18.66
C PRO A 62 -5.20 -0.21 19.64
N LEU A 63 -4.72 -1.37 19.20
CA LEU A 63 -4.54 -2.57 20.01
C LEU A 63 -3.24 -2.57 20.84
N ALA A 64 -2.64 -1.40 21.02
CA ALA A 64 -1.45 -1.21 21.83
C ALA A 64 -1.55 0.12 22.60
N PRO A 65 -0.93 0.22 23.79
CA PRO A 65 -0.92 1.47 24.55
C PRO A 65 -0.36 2.62 23.71
N ALA A 66 -0.93 3.80 23.85
CA ALA A 66 -0.38 5.00 23.25
C ALA A 66 1.07 5.20 23.74
N SER A 67 1.99 5.34 22.82
CA SER A 67 3.42 5.51 23.12
C SER A 67 3.83 6.96 23.37
N GLY A 68 2.89 7.91 23.30
CA GLY A 68 3.12 9.34 23.49
C GLY A 68 2.56 9.84 24.81
N GLY A 69 3.24 10.83 25.41
CA GLY A 69 2.73 11.55 26.57
C GLY A 69 1.56 12.48 26.22
N GLU A 70 1.12 13.27 27.21
CA GLU A 70 0.04 14.26 27.03
C GLU A 70 0.32 15.26 25.90
N ASP A 71 1.58 15.64 25.69
CA ASP A 71 2.01 16.51 24.60
C ASP A 71 1.71 15.91 23.22
N TRP A 72 1.84 14.59 23.06
CA TRP A 72 1.51 13.89 21.83
C TRP A 72 0.00 13.89 21.56
N ALA A 73 -0.79 13.67 22.60
CA ALA A 73 -2.25 13.68 22.49
C ALA A 73 -2.80 15.09 22.17
N ALA A 74 -2.08 16.14 22.55
CA ALA A 74 -2.43 17.53 22.25
C ALA A 74 -2.02 17.97 20.83
N MET A 75 -1.21 17.20 20.11
CA MET A 75 -0.84 17.53 18.73
C MET A 75 -2.00 17.29 17.78
N PRO A 76 -2.18 18.16 16.76
CA PRO A 76 -3.22 17.94 15.76
C PRO A 76 -2.95 16.64 15.00
N ALA A 77 -4.00 15.90 14.70
CA ALA A 77 -3.87 14.68 13.90
C ALA A 77 -3.38 15.03 12.48
N LEU A 78 -2.62 14.13 11.87
CA LEU A 78 -2.10 14.34 10.52
C LEU A 78 -3.25 14.57 9.51
N ALA A 79 -4.40 13.93 9.72
CA ALA A 79 -5.58 14.10 8.90
C ALA A 79 -6.21 15.50 9.02
N ASP A 80 -6.03 16.18 10.16
CA ASP A 80 -6.50 17.56 10.36
C ASP A 80 -5.61 18.57 9.63
N LEU A 81 -4.30 18.29 9.57
CA LEU A 81 -3.33 19.12 8.87
C LEU A 81 -3.35 18.88 7.35
N PHE A 82 -3.62 17.66 6.94
CA PHE A 82 -3.66 17.24 5.54
C PHE A 82 -4.98 16.50 5.26
N PRO A 83 -6.08 17.25 5.08
CA PRO A 83 -7.42 16.67 4.86
C PRO A 83 -7.51 15.84 3.58
N TRP A 84 -6.56 16.07 2.66
CA TRP A 84 -6.40 15.24 1.48
C TRP A 84 -5.02 14.58 1.51
N GLN A 85 -4.98 13.26 1.54
CA GLN A 85 -3.76 12.48 1.50
C GLN A 85 -4.01 11.18 0.71
N GLN A 86 -3.11 10.92 -0.23
CA GLN A 86 -3.17 9.70 -1.02
C GLN A 86 -1.78 9.14 -1.27
N PRO A 87 -1.62 7.82 -1.29
CA PRO A 87 -0.39 7.22 -1.80
C PRO A 87 -0.21 7.64 -3.25
N GLY A 88 1.02 7.95 -3.64
CA GLY A 88 1.34 8.31 -5.01
C GLY A 88 1.00 7.23 -6.02
N ILE A 89 1.02 7.59 -7.30
CA ILE A 89 0.76 6.69 -8.43
C ILE A 89 1.76 5.53 -8.42
N LYS A 90 1.27 4.32 -8.68
CA LYS A 90 2.10 3.11 -8.76
C LYS A 90 2.11 2.56 -10.19
N TYR A 91 3.29 2.52 -10.81
CA TYR A 91 3.47 2.02 -12.18
C TYR A 91 3.89 0.56 -12.26
N ASN A 92 4.63 0.02 -11.29
CA ASN A 92 5.24 -1.32 -11.27
C ASN A 92 6.18 -1.62 -12.46
N ARG A 93 6.47 -0.64 -13.31
CA ARG A 93 7.32 -0.74 -14.50
C ARG A 93 7.92 0.61 -14.85
N ALA A 94 9.06 0.60 -15.50
CA ALA A 94 9.72 1.84 -15.93
C ALA A 94 9.27 2.34 -17.32
N TRP A 95 8.59 1.50 -18.11
CA TRP A 95 8.25 1.83 -19.50
C TRP A 95 7.41 3.10 -19.66
N PRO A 96 6.37 3.36 -18.84
CA PRO A 96 5.52 4.56 -18.97
C PRO A 96 6.11 5.81 -18.34
N VAL A 97 7.35 5.77 -17.84
CA VAL A 97 8.01 6.88 -17.15
C VAL A 97 9.35 7.15 -17.82
N ALA A 98 9.66 8.42 -18.07
CA ALA A 98 10.91 8.83 -18.72
C ALA A 98 11.36 10.23 -18.25
N PRO A 99 12.66 10.55 -18.40
CA PRO A 99 13.18 11.87 -18.05
C PRO A 99 12.70 12.99 -19.02
N ASP A 100 12.24 12.62 -20.23
CA ASP A 100 11.78 13.53 -21.25
C ASP A 100 10.58 12.99 -22.05
N GLN A 101 9.83 13.89 -22.69
CA GLN A 101 8.64 13.55 -23.47
C GLN A 101 8.98 12.82 -24.78
N ASP A 102 10.09 13.16 -25.40
CA ASP A 102 10.50 12.56 -26.68
C ASP A 102 10.74 11.06 -26.54
N THR A 103 11.31 10.66 -25.43
CA THR A 103 11.50 9.25 -25.07
C THR A 103 10.15 8.52 -24.95
N LEU A 104 9.14 9.13 -24.32
CA LEU A 104 7.81 8.54 -24.19
C LEU A 104 7.13 8.44 -25.56
N GLN A 105 7.17 9.49 -26.36
CA GLN A 105 6.59 9.50 -27.70
C GLN A 105 7.25 8.46 -28.61
N ARG A 106 8.56 8.28 -28.51
CA ARG A 106 9.29 7.23 -29.25
C ARG A 106 8.83 5.85 -28.80
N ARG A 107 8.77 5.59 -27.47
CA ARG A 107 8.29 4.31 -26.93
C ARG A 107 6.86 3.99 -27.37
N TRP A 108 5.99 4.98 -27.42
CA TRP A 108 4.62 4.80 -27.90
C TRP A 108 4.58 4.38 -29.38
N ARG A 109 5.30 5.08 -30.24
CA ARG A 109 5.41 4.73 -31.65
C ARG A 109 6.00 3.33 -31.87
N GLU A 110 7.04 2.98 -31.11
CA GLU A 110 7.65 1.65 -31.14
C GLU A 110 6.69 0.55 -30.69
N LEU A 111 5.88 0.81 -29.68
CA LEU A 111 4.85 -0.12 -29.21
C LEU A 111 3.81 -0.39 -30.29
N LEU A 112 3.32 0.65 -30.96
CA LEU A 112 2.28 0.54 -31.98
C LEU A 112 2.79 0.05 -33.34
N ALA A 113 4.08 0.20 -33.63
CA ALA A 113 4.70 -0.30 -34.85
C ALA A 113 4.60 -1.83 -34.99
N ASP A 114 4.43 -2.54 -33.87
CA ASP A 114 4.25 -3.97 -33.87
C ASP A 114 2.79 -4.35 -34.07
N PRO A 115 2.45 -5.12 -35.13
CA PRO A 115 1.07 -5.54 -35.37
C PRO A 115 0.60 -6.65 -34.42
N SER A 116 1.54 -7.36 -33.77
CA SER A 116 1.27 -8.51 -32.93
C SER A 116 1.16 -8.10 -31.47
N ALA A 117 0.10 -8.57 -30.79
CA ALA A 117 -0.08 -8.36 -29.37
C ALA A 117 1.06 -8.95 -28.54
N ASP A 118 1.62 -10.09 -28.95
CA ASP A 118 2.71 -10.74 -28.23
C ASP A 118 4.01 -9.92 -28.31
N ALA A 119 4.35 -9.42 -29.49
CA ALA A 119 5.53 -8.56 -29.66
C ALA A 119 5.37 -7.22 -28.91
N ARG A 120 4.17 -6.67 -28.86
CA ARG A 120 3.87 -5.51 -28.02
C ARG A 120 4.05 -5.83 -26.53
N ALA A 121 3.64 -7.03 -26.09
CA ALA A 121 3.80 -7.46 -24.71
C ALA A 121 5.27 -7.57 -24.30
N GLU A 122 6.13 -8.06 -25.17
CA GLU A 122 7.59 -8.14 -24.93
C GLU A 122 8.20 -6.76 -24.74
N LYS A 123 7.81 -5.77 -25.52
CA LYS A 123 8.27 -4.38 -25.40
C LYS A 123 7.74 -3.71 -24.14
N TYR A 124 6.55 -4.06 -23.74
CA TYR A 124 5.90 -3.56 -22.55
C TYR A 124 6.25 -4.41 -21.34
N VAL A 125 7.50 -4.32 -20.92
CA VAL A 125 7.99 -5.08 -19.76
C VAL A 125 7.14 -4.79 -18.53
N THR A 126 6.38 -5.79 -18.12
CA THR A 126 5.58 -5.75 -16.91
C THR A 126 6.38 -6.29 -15.73
N GLY A 127 6.37 -5.59 -14.59
CA GLY A 127 6.77 -6.23 -13.33
C GLY A 127 5.81 -7.38 -12.99
N ASN A 128 6.18 -8.21 -12.02
CA ASN A 128 5.47 -9.45 -11.67
C ASN A 128 4.01 -9.26 -11.22
N PHE A 129 3.57 -8.04 -10.96
CA PHE A 129 2.22 -7.70 -10.54
C PHE A 129 1.78 -6.42 -11.21
N GLY A 130 0.67 -6.47 -11.93
CA GLY A 130 0.08 -5.28 -12.47
C GLY A 130 -0.69 -5.46 -13.77
N ARG A 131 -1.14 -4.36 -14.33
CA ARG A 131 -1.85 -4.34 -15.60
C ARG A 131 -0.91 -4.77 -16.73
N THR A 132 -1.41 -5.66 -17.55
CA THR A 132 -0.77 -6.07 -18.79
C THR A 132 -1.32 -5.25 -19.97
N ILE A 133 -0.75 -5.40 -21.15
CA ILE A 133 -1.27 -4.76 -22.38
C ILE A 133 -2.69 -5.22 -22.73
N HIS A 134 -3.12 -6.37 -22.21
CA HIS A 134 -4.47 -6.94 -22.39
C HIS A 134 -5.46 -6.47 -21.33
N THR A 135 -5.01 -5.77 -20.30
CA THR A 135 -5.89 -5.35 -19.22
C THR A 135 -6.94 -4.38 -19.74
N ALA A 136 -8.20 -4.75 -19.57
CA ALA A 136 -9.33 -3.87 -19.86
C ALA A 136 -9.45 -2.78 -18.80
N VAL A 137 -9.61 -1.56 -19.23
CA VAL A 137 -10.00 -0.40 -18.41
C VAL A 137 -11.32 0.10 -18.94
N SER A 138 -12.27 0.40 -18.06
CA SER A 138 -13.62 0.81 -18.44
C SER A 138 -13.60 1.95 -19.47
N GLY A 139 -14.32 1.77 -20.58
CA GLY A 139 -14.41 2.76 -21.66
C GLY A 139 -13.16 2.92 -22.53
N MET A 140 -12.13 2.06 -22.35
CA MET A 140 -10.88 2.16 -23.11
C MET A 140 -10.52 0.86 -23.83
N THR A 141 -10.05 0.98 -25.06
CA THR A 141 -9.47 -0.15 -25.81
C THR A 141 -8.16 -0.58 -25.15
N PRO A 142 -7.95 -1.88 -24.87
CA PRO A 142 -6.68 -2.39 -24.35
C PRO A 142 -5.50 -2.02 -25.26
N LEU A 143 -4.30 -1.84 -24.69
CA LEU A 143 -3.10 -1.49 -25.46
C LEU A 143 -2.78 -2.50 -26.56
N ALA A 144 -3.06 -3.78 -26.30
CA ALA A 144 -2.86 -4.86 -27.28
C ALA A 144 -3.70 -4.69 -28.56
N ALA A 145 -4.88 -4.09 -28.43
CA ALA A 145 -5.86 -3.93 -29.53
C ALA A 145 -5.84 -2.54 -30.17
N LEU A 146 -4.90 -1.68 -29.79
CA LEU A 146 -4.80 -0.34 -30.37
C LEU A 146 -4.37 -0.42 -31.84
N PRO A 147 -4.96 0.42 -32.75
CA PRO A 147 -4.49 0.56 -34.13
C PRO A 147 -3.10 1.23 -34.16
N ALA A 148 -2.39 1.06 -35.27
CA ALA A 148 -1.01 1.56 -35.43
C ALA A 148 -0.89 3.09 -35.36
N ASP A 149 -1.96 3.78 -35.65
CA ASP A 149 -2.09 5.25 -35.64
C ASP A 149 -2.73 5.82 -34.39
N ALA A 150 -2.93 4.98 -33.34
CA ALA A 150 -3.53 5.45 -32.10
C ALA A 150 -2.68 6.51 -31.40
N GLU A 151 -3.30 7.62 -31.09
CA GLU A 151 -2.67 8.67 -30.32
C GLU A 151 -2.50 8.26 -28.83
N HIS A 152 -1.42 8.72 -28.23
CA HIS A 152 -1.25 8.58 -26.78
C HIS A 152 -2.09 9.62 -26.03
N ARG A 153 -2.43 9.32 -24.79
CA ARG A 153 -3.00 10.30 -23.89
C ARG A 153 -1.97 11.37 -23.48
N PRO A 154 -2.40 12.49 -22.88
CA PRO A 154 -1.48 13.55 -22.51
C PRO A 154 -0.26 13.02 -21.76
N ILE A 155 0.90 13.63 -22.01
CA ILE A 155 2.12 13.38 -21.25
C ILE A 155 2.23 14.48 -20.19
N VAL A 156 2.35 14.07 -18.95
CA VAL A 156 2.37 14.97 -17.78
C VAL A 156 3.64 14.80 -16.97
N LEU A 157 4.04 15.85 -16.28
CA LEU A 157 5.18 15.83 -15.37
C LEU A 157 4.70 15.43 -13.97
N VAL A 158 5.33 14.42 -13.39
CA VAL A 158 4.98 13.91 -12.05
C VAL A 158 6.18 13.92 -11.12
N ALA A 159 5.94 14.06 -9.82
CA ALA A 159 6.94 13.81 -8.81
C ALA A 159 7.14 12.28 -8.70
N TRP A 160 8.28 11.80 -9.18
CA TRP A 160 8.60 10.36 -9.19
C TRP A 160 9.17 9.89 -7.85
N ARG A 161 10.06 10.69 -7.30
CA ARG A 161 10.70 10.51 -5.98
C ARG A 161 10.98 11.88 -5.38
N SER A 162 11.41 11.91 -4.13
CA SER A 162 11.89 13.16 -3.54
C SER A 162 12.96 13.78 -4.43
N PHE A 163 12.74 15.03 -4.84
CA PHE A 163 13.61 15.81 -5.73
C PHE A 163 13.77 15.28 -7.17
N ASP A 164 13.01 14.26 -7.56
CA ASP A 164 13.02 13.70 -8.91
C ASP A 164 11.65 13.90 -9.58
N ARG A 165 11.66 14.49 -10.78
CA ARG A 165 10.49 14.68 -11.62
C ARG A 165 10.69 13.91 -12.91
N GLN A 166 9.66 13.19 -13.31
CA GLN A 166 9.66 12.38 -14.51
C GLN A 166 8.39 12.66 -15.33
N TRP A 167 8.49 12.44 -16.63
CA TRP A 167 7.34 12.49 -17.52
C TRP A 167 6.65 11.13 -17.58
N THR A 168 5.34 11.13 -17.71
CA THR A 168 4.53 9.92 -17.84
C THR A 168 3.29 10.20 -18.68
N PHE A 169 2.69 9.13 -19.23
CA PHE A 169 1.37 9.23 -19.84
C PHE A 169 0.29 9.32 -18.76
N ASP A 170 -0.63 10.26 -18.89
CA ASP A 170 -1.87 10.30 -18.12
C ASP A 170 -2.87 9.27 -18.67
N ASP A 171 -2.52 8.01 -18.52
CA ASP A 171 -3.25 6.88 -19.10
C ASP A 171 -3.51 5.79 -18.06
N PRO A 172 -4.78 5.59 -17.69
CA PRO A 172 -5.17 4.57 -16.73
C PRO A 172 -4.71 3.16 -17.09
N ARG A 173 -4.54 2.84 -18.37
CA ARG A 173 -4.05 1.52 -18.80
C ARG A 173 -2.60 1.25 -18.40
N LEU A 174 -1.82 2.31 -18.20
CA LEU A 174 -0.40 2.28 -17.86
C LEU A 174 -0.14 2.37 -16.35
N ILE A 175 -1.14 2.78 -15.58
CA ILE A 175 -1.07 2.98 -14.14
C ILE A 175 -1.62 1.73 -13.45
N ASN A 176 -0.83 1.11 -12.57
CA ASN A 176 -1.25 -0.11 -11.87
C ASN A 176 -2.32 0.12 -10.82
N LEU A 177 -2.25 1.26 -10.16
CA LEU A 177 -3.18 1.66 -9.15
C LEU A 177 -3.46 3.14 -9.36
N GLU A 178 -4.63 3.42 -9.94
CA GLU A 178 -5.17 4.76 -9.94
C GLU A 178 -5.52 5.13 -8.49
N ARG A 179 -5.05 6.28 -8.10
CA ARG A 179 -5.46 6.87 -6.85
C ARG A 179 -5.93 8.27 -7.19
N PRO A 180 -7.22 8.51 -7.01
CA PRO A 180 -7.82 9.82 -7.30
C PRO A 180 -7.21 10.92 -6.48
#